data_da9874819f1d83b667a257401c816c2c
#
_entry.id   da9874819f1d83b667a257401c816c2c
#
_cell.length_a   1.000
_cell.length_b   1.000
_cell.length_c   1.000
_cell.angle_alpha   90.00
_cell.angle_beta   90.00
_cell.angle_gamma   90.00
#
_symmetry.space_group_name_H-M   'P 1'
#
loop_
_entity.id
_entity.type
_entity.pdbx_description
1 polymer ?
#
loop_
_entity_poly.entity_id
_entity_poly.type
_entity_poly.pdbx_seq_one_letter_code
_entity_poly.pdbx_strand_id
1 'polypeptide(L)'
;MPLNAKPSDHPNFPPHGRTGLLLVNLGTPEGTDKKSMRKYLKQFLSDPRVIEVSRPLWWVILNGIILNVRPKKSGALYDRIWLHDDPDGSPLRKITRLQAEHLANTFKQDNLVVDCAMARHPSLTSCRN
;
A
#
# COMPACT_ATOMS: atom_id res chain seq x y z
N MET A 1 -25.08 14.66 8.89
CA MET A 1 -24.21 15.13 9.97
C MET A 1 -23.24 16.15 9.40
N PRO A 2 -23.20 17.36 9.93
CA PRO A 2 -22.19 18.31 9.46
C PRO A 2 -20.80 17.83 9.89
N LEU A 3 -19.93 17.57 8.93
CA LEU A 3 -18.50 17.22 9.09
C LEU A 3 -17.64 18.37 9.68
N ASN A 4 -18.26 19.32 10.36
CA ASN A 4 -17.64 20.58 10.79
C ASN A 4 -17.43 20.70 12.31
N ALA A 5 -17.51 19.60 13.05
CA ALA A 5 -17.16 19.63 14.46
C ALA A 5 -15.63 19.52 14.60
N LYS A 6 -14.93 20.64 14.73
CA LYS A 6 -13.53 20.68 15.17
C LYS A 6 -13.45 20.10 16.58
N PRO A 7 -12.59 19.12 16.84
CA PRO A 7 -12.17 18.82 18.21
C PRO A 7 -11.57 20.08 18.83
N SER A 8 -11.93 20.39 20.06
CA SER A 8 -11.56 21.63 20.75
C SER A 8 -10.06 21.81 21.03
N ASP A 9 -9.27 20.77 20.81
CA ASP A 9 -7.84 20.68 21.06
C ASP A 9 -6.97 20.75 19.78
N HIS A 10 -7.60 20.90 18.60
CA HIS A 10 -6.84 21.04 17.34
C HIS A 10 -6.43 22.50 17.08
N PRO A 11 -5.18 22.73 16.65
CA PRO A 11 -4.76 24.06 16.22
C PRO A 11 -5.67 24.58 15.11
N ASN A 12 -5.96 25.89 15.13
CA ASN A 12 -6.82 26.54 14.14
C ASN A 12 -6.30 26.28 12.73
N PHE A 13 -6.94 25.36 12.01
CA PHE A 13 -6.73 25.23 10.57
C PHE A 13 -7.26 26.51 9.89
N PRO A 14 -6.53 27.04 8.91
CA PRO A 14 -7.02 28.17 8.15
C PRO A 14 -8.39 27.80 7.53
N PRO A 15 -9.39 28.68 7.62
CA PRO A 15 -10.78 28.39 7.22
C PRO A 15 -10.95 28.06 5.72
N HIS A 16 -9.89 28.16 4.93
CA HIS A 16 -9.88 27.94 3.47
C HIS A 16 -8.86 26.88 3.03
N GLY A 17 -8.37 26.02 3.93
CA GLY A 17 -7.47 24.92 3.59
C GLY A 17 -8.20 23.82 2.82
N ARG A 18 -7.53 23.21 1.82
CA ARG A 18 -8.01 21.99 1.17
C ARG A 18 -7.95 20.82 2.14
N THR A 19 -9.01 20.03 2.21
CA THR A 19 -9.01 18.77 2.98
C THR A 19 -8.37 17.68 2.13
N GLY A 20 -7.38 16.99 2.66
CA GLY A 20 -6.75 15.83 2.01
C GLY A 20 -7.36 14.53 2.52
N LEU A 21 -7.76 13.64 1.61
CA LEU A 21 -8.13 12.25 1.91
C LEU A 21 -7.10 11.32 1.29
N LEU A 22 -6.38 10.58 2.13
CA LEU A 22 -5.40 9.61 1.69
C LEU A 22 -5.93 8.19 1.91
N LEU A 23 -6.12 7.43 0.82
CA LEU A 23 -6.39 6.00 0.90
C LEU A 23 -5.07 5.25 1.04
N VAL A 24 -4.92 4.50 2.14
CA VAL A 24 -3.73 3.69 2.38
C VAL A 24 -4.09 2.21 2.30
N ASN A 25 -3.37 1.46 1.49
CA ASN A 25 -3.49 0.02 1.41
C ASN A 25 -2.17 -0.67 1.77
N LEU A 26 -2.24 -1.95 2.15
CA LEU A 26 -1.10 -2.70 2.68
C LEU A 26 0.07 -2.80 1.70
N GLY A 27 -0.20 -2.76 0.41
CA GLY A 27 0.79 -2.84 -0.64
C GLY A 27 0.81 -4.19 -1.34
N THR A 28 1.53 -4.22 -2.45
CA THR A 28 1.63 -5.35 -3.37
C THR A 28 3.06 -5.40 -3.93
N PRO A 29 3.56 -6.56 -4.37
CA PRO A 29 4.85 -6.62 -5.04
C PRO A 29 4.87 -5.80 -6.34
N GLU A 30 6.05 -5.39 -6.76
CA GLU A 30 6.26 -4.65 -8.01
C GLU A 30 6.07 -5.54 -9.25
N GLY A 31 6.28 -6.85 -9.09
CA GLY A 31 6.15 -7.85 -10.15
C GLY A 31 6.05 -9.24 -9.56
N THR A 32 5.78 -10.22 -10.42
CA THR A 32 5.65 -11.64 -10.04
C THR A 32 6.98 -12.40 -10.08
N ASP A 33 8.04 -11.74 -10.57
CA ASP A 33 9.37 -12.32 -10.65
C ASP A 33 9.98 -12.57 -9.26
N LYS A 34 10.92 -13.49 -9.20
CA LYS A 34 11.58 -13.91 -7.95
C LYS A 34 12.22 -12.75 -7.18
N LYS A 35 12.80 -11.77 -7.90
CA LYS A 35 13.50 -10.62 -7.29
C LYS A 35 12.51 -9.67 -6.62
N SER A 36 11.46 -9.29 -7.33
CA SER A 36 10.39 -8.43 -6.82
C SER A 36 9.67 -9.07 -5.64
N MET A 37 9.33 -10.36 -5.75
CA MET A 37 8.72 -11.11 -4.66
C MET A 37 9.63 -11.24 -3.44
N ARG A 38 10.93 -11.45 -3.63
CA ARG A 38 11.90 -11.52 -2.53
C ARG A 38 11.99 -10.18 -1.78
N LYS A 39 12.04 -9.07 -2.52
CA LYS A 39 12.06 -7.72 -1.97
C LYS A 39 10.81 -7.44 -1.14
N TYR A 40 9.65 -7.73 -1.71
CA TYR A 40 8.35 -7.57 -1.05
C TYR A 40 8.23 -8.42 0.22
N LEU A 41 8.53 -9.72 0.14
CA LEU A 41 8.47 -10.62 1.29
C LEU A 41 9.47 -10.23 2.39
N LYS A 42 10.68 -9.81 2.01
CA LYS A 42 11.68 -9.34 2.98
C LYS A 42 11.14 -8.13 3.74
N GLN A 43 10.62 -7.15 3.05
CA GLN A 43 10.07 -5.93 3.66
C GLN A 43 8.85 -6.26 4.55
N PHE A 44 7.95 -7.11 4.07
CA PHE A 44 6.75 -7.49 4.77
C PHE A 44 7.04 -8.29 6.05
N LEU A 45 7.92 -9.29 5.95
CA LEU A 45 8.22 -10.21 7.04
C LEU A 45 9.31 -9.70 8.01
N SER A 46 9.98 -8.60 7.67
CA SER A 46 10.93 -7.93 8.58
C SER A 46 10.25 -6.97 9.56
N ASP A 47 8.98 -6.67 9.35
CA ASP A 47 8.23 -5.77 10.22
C ASP A 47 7.85 -6.48 11.53
N PRO A 48 8.31 -5.99 12.70
CA PRO A 48 8.01 -6.60 13.99
C PRO A 48 6.52 -6.59 14.35
N ARG A 49 5.72 -5.76 13.69
CA ARG A 49 4.26 -5.73 13.86
C ARG A 49 3.56 -6.90 13.17
N VAL A 50 4.23 -7.55 12.21
CA VAL A 50 3.70 -8.70 11.46
C VAL A 50 4.10 -10.01 12.11
N ILE A 51 5.31 -10.07 12.67
CA ILE A 51 5.90 -11.28 13.23
C ILE A 51 6.44 -11.00 14.64
N GLU A 52 5.81 -11.58 15.63
CA GLU A 52 6.17 -11.50 17.05
C GLU A 52 7.12 -12.65 17.47
N VAL A 53 8.25 -12.78 16.80
CA VAL A 53 9.29 -13.77 17.11
C VAL A 53 10.58 -13.06 17.49
N SER A 54 11.44 -13.71 18.29
CA SER A 54 12.74 -13.16 18.69
C SER A 54 13.54 -12.78 17.43
N ARG A 55 14.01 -11.54 17.38
CA ARG A 55 14.65 -10.94 16.20
C ARG A 55 15.80 -11.75 15.61
N PRO A 56 16.79 -12.24 16.41
CA PRO A 56 17.91 -12.98 15.84
C PRO A 56 17.48 -14.31 15.22
N LEU A 57 16.59 -15.05 15.88
CA LEU A 57 16.06 -16.29 15.36
C LEU A 57 15.27 -16.07 14.08
N TRP A 58 14.40 -15.07 14.08
CA TRP A 58 13.60 -14.73 12.89
C TRP A 58 14.47 -14.29 11.70
N TRP A 59 15.51 -13.51 11.96
CA TRP A 59 16.45 -13.09 10.92
C TRP A 59 17.10 -14.27 10.21
N VAL A 60 17.52 -15.29 10.95
CA VAL A 60 18.11 -16.52 10.38
C VAL A 60 17.08 -17.29 9.54
N ILE A 61 15.87 -17.47 10.05
CA ILE A 61 14.80 -18.18 9.36
C ILE A 61 14.39 -17.42 8.09
N LEU A 62 14.22 -16.12 8.19
CA LEU A 62 13.80 -15.28 7.08
C LEU A 62 14.83 -15.31 5.94
N ASN A 63 16.09 -15.03 6.23
CA ASN A 63 17.14 -14.92 5.19
C ASN A 63 17.65 -16.30 4.72
N GLY A 64 17.72 -17.28 5.61
CA GLY A 64 18.22 -18.61 5.29
C GLY A 64 17.22 -19.47 4.53
N ILE A 65 15.95 -19.45 4.93
CA ILE A 65 14.93 -20.37 4.40
C ILE A 65 13.87 -19.62 3.59
N ILE A 66 13.16 -18.69 4.21
CA ILE A 66 11.94 -18.11 3.64
C ILE A 66 12.22 -17.37 2.33
N LEU A 67 13.19 -16.47 2.34
CA LEU A 67 13.54 -15.66 1.17
C LEU A 67 14.19 -16.45 0.03
N ASN A 68 14.58 -17.68 0.25
CA ASN A 68 15.11 -18.55 -0.79
C ASN A 68 14.03 -19.44 -1.43
N VAL A 69 13.07 -19.91 -0.65
CA VAL A 69 12.04 -20.86 -1.09
C VAL A 69 10.73 -20.16 -1.49
N ARG A 70 10.24 -19.26 -0.67
CA ARG A 70 8.92 -18.64 -0.85
C ARG A 70 8.78 -17.72 -2.07
N PRO A 71 9.77 -16.91 -2.49
CA PRO A 71 9.58 -16.00 -3.61
C PRO A 71 9.13 -16.66 -4.89
N LYS A 72 9.66 -17.86 -5.20
CA LYS A 72 9.28 -18.62 -6.39
C LYS A 72 7.82 -19.10 -6.31
N LYS A 73 7.43 -19.67 -5.16
CA LYS A 73 6.06 -20.18 -4.97
C LYS A 73 5.05 -19.05 -4.93
N SER A 74 5.34 -17.99 -4.19
CA SER A 74 4.47 -16.82 -4.11
C SER A 74 4.35 -16.09 -5.44
N GLY A 75 5.44 -15.94 -6.19
CA GLY A 75 5.41 -15.35 -7.52
C GLY A 75 4.47 -16.09 -8.47
N ALA A 76 4.51 -17.39 -8.49
CA ALA A 76 3.63 -18.22 -9.32
C ALA A 76 2.14 -18.08 -8.93
N LEU A 77 1.83 -17.86 -7.64
CA LEU A 77 0.47 -17.60 -7.20
C LEU A 77 0.00 -16.19 -7.58
N TYR A 78 0.84 -15.18 -7.39
CA TYR A 78 0.55 -13.82 -7.81
C TYR A 78 0.38 -13.71 -9.32
N ASP A 79 1.16 -14.45 -10.10
CA ASP A 79 1.10 -14.47 -11.56
C ASP A 79 -0.27 -14.91 -12.10
N ARG A 80 -0.96 -15.78 -11.38
CA ARG A 80 -2.31 -16.24 -11.74
C ARG A 80 -3.38 -15.14 -11.66
N ILE A 81 -3.17 -14.15 -10.83
CA ILE A 81 -4.11 -13.03 -10.63
C ILE A 81 -3.55 -11.72 -11.19
N TRP A 82 -2.34 -11.77 -11.77
CA TRP A 82 -1.67 -10.58 -12.29
C TRP A 82 -2.32 -10.10 -13.57
N LEU A 83 -2.51 -8.80 -13.66
CA LEU A 83 -3.10 -8.16 -14.84
C LEU A 83 -1.97 -7.82 -15.84
N HIS A 84 -1.62 -8.78 -16.68
CA HIS A 84 -0.47 -8.67 -17.59
C HIS A 84 -0.64 -7.54 -18.63
N ASP A 85 -1.87 -7.22 -19.01
CA ASP A 85 -2.20 -6.19 -19.98
C ASP A 85 -2.49 -4.81 -19.35
N ASP A 86 -2.33 -4.69 -18.04
CA ASP A 86 -2.64 -3.47 -17.29
C ASP A 86 -1.36 -2.88 -16.68
N PRO A 87 -1.13 -1.55 -16.81
CA PRO A 87 0.05 -0.90 -16.25
C PRO A 87 0.17 -1.04 -14.72
N ASP A 88 -0.95 -1.21 -14.02
CA ASP A 88 -0.95 -1.44 -12.58
C ASP A 88 -0.42 -2.82 -12.20
N GLY A 89 -0.57 -3.81 -13.09
CA GLY A 89 -0.16 -5.20 -12.89
C GLY A 89 -0.90 -5.89 -11.75
N SER A 90 -0.89 -5.32 -10.56
CA SER A 90 -1.58 -5.87 -9.39
C SER A 90 -3.05 -5.44 -9.33
N PRO A 91 -4.00 -6.40 -9.17
CA PRO A 91 -5.42 -6.08 -8.95
C PRO A 91 -5.64 -5.14 -7.76
N LEU A 92 -4.88 -5.33 -6.67
CA LEU A 92 -4.98 -4.48 -5.50
C LEU A 92 -4.63 -3.02 -5.80
N ARG A 93 -3.57 -2.79 -6.56
CA ARG A 93 -3.16 -1.43 -6.99
C ARG A 93 -4.23 -0.80 -7.86
N LYS A 94 -4.71 -1.51 -8.87
CA LYS A 94 -5.77 -1.06 -9.77
C LYS A 94 -7.04 -0.68 -9.01
N ILE A 95 -7.53 -1.56 -8.14
CA ILE A 95 -8.74 -1.30 -7.37
C ILE A 95 -8.56 -0.09 -6.45
N THR A 96 -7.44 0.02 -5.76
CA THR A 96 -7.17 1.17 -4.88
C THR A 96 -7.13 2.49 -5.65
N ARG A 97 -6.51 2.50 -6.84
CA ARG A 97 -6.50 3.67 -7.72
C ARG A 97 -7.90 4.05 -8.19
N LEU A 98 -8.68 3.07 -8.64
CA LEU A 98 -10.07 3.31 -9.07
C LEU A 98 -10.95 3.82 -7.93
N GLN A 99 -10.76 3.33 -6.70
CA GLN A 99 -11.46 3.83 -5.52
C GLN A 99 -11.10 5.29 -5.25
N ALA A 100 -9.81 5.66 -5.33
CA ALA A 100 -9.39 7.05 -5.15
C ALA A 100 -9.94 7.97 -6.23
N GLU A 101 -9.94 7.54 -7.49
CA GLU A 101 -10.53 8.29 -8.62
C GLU A 101 -12.04 8.48 -8.45
N HIS A 102 -12.75 7.42 -8.03
CA HIS A 102 -14.19 7.49 -7.79
C HIS A 102 -14.53 8.46 -6.67
N LEU A 103 -13.81 8.40 -5.55
CA LEU A 103 -13.96 9.34 -4.44
C LEU A 103 -13.65 10.78 -4.88
N ALA A 104 -12.56 11.01 -5.60
CA ALA A 104 -12.22 12.33 -6.12
C ALA A 104 -13.31 12.89 -7.04
N ASN A 105 -13.93 12.04 -7.86
CA ASN A 105 -15.03 12.43 -8.73
C ASN A 105 -16.32 12.75 -7.96
N THR A 106 -16.61 11.97 -6.93
CA THR A 106 -17.81 12.16 -6.09
C THR A 106 -17.74 13.48 -5.30
N PHE A 107 -16.55 13.82 -4.80
CA PHE A 107 -16.35 14.99 -3.92
C PHE A 107 -15.68 16.18 -4.62
N LYS A 108 -15.80 16.28 -5.94
CA LYS A 108 -15.21 17.40 -6.73
C LYS A 108 -15.59 18.80 -6.24
N GLN A 109 -16.78 18.95 -5.66
CA GLN A 109 -17.32 20.24 -5.22
C GLN A 109 -16.91 20.61 -3.80
N ASP A 110 -16.35 19.67 -3.01
CA ASP A 110 -16.14 19.84 -1.58
C ASP A 110 -14.71 20.31 -1.20
N ASN A 111 -13.95 20.84 -2.15
CA ASN A 111 -12.55 21.26 -1.94
C ASN A 111 -11.66 20.15 -1.34
N LEU A 112 -11.99 18.89 -1.68
CA LEU A 112 -11.33 17.68 -1.24
C LEU A 112 -10.27 17.23 -2.25
N VAL A 113 -9.05 16.98 -1.78
CA VAL A 113 -7.98 16.33 -2.56
C VAL A 113 -7.89 14.88 -2.14
N VAL A 114 -8.12 13.95 -3.07
CA VAL A 114 -8.02 12.51 -2.81
C VAL A 114 -6.76 11.96 -3.47
N ASP A 115 -6.00 11.19 -2.70
CA ASP A 115 -4.85 10.44 -3.22
C ASP A 115 -4.82 9.04 -2.60
N CYS A 116 -4.00 8.15 -3.15
CA CYS A 116 -3.81 6.82 -2.60
C CYS A 116 -2.33 6.47 -2.47
N ALA A 117 -2.00 5.66 -1.48
CA ALA A 117 -0.65 5.18 -1.24
C ALA A 117 -0.63 3.70 -0.87
N MET A 118 0.44 3.03 -1.27
CA MET A 118 0.74 1.66 -0.86
C MET A 118 1.75 1.70 0.29
N ALA A 119 1.34 1.24 1.48
CA ALA A 119 2.14 1.35 2.71
C ALA A 119 3.47 0.58 2.66
N ARG A 120 3.58 -0.40 1.78
CA ARG A 120 4.76 -1.27 1.65
C ARG A 120 5.39 -1.25 0.26
N HIS A 121 5.37 -0.10 -0.37
CA HIS A 121 6.18 0.17 -1.55
C HIS A 121 7.48 0.84 -1.10
N PRO A 122 8.65 0.52 -1.71
CA PRO A 122 9.95 1.12 -1.31
C PRO A 122 10.04 2.63 -1.55
N SER A 123 9.19 3.18 -2.34
CA SER A 123 8.83 4.59 -2.36
C SER A 123 7.33 4.67 -2.04
N LEU A 124 6.92 5.59 -1.18
CA LEU A 124 5.53 6.00 -1.06
C LEU A 124 5.11 6.59 -2.42
N THR A 125 4.96 5.73 -3.40
CA THR A 125 4.49 6.16 -4.70
C THR A 125 3.00 6.39 -4.58
N SER A 126 2.62 7.65 -4.73
CA SER A 126 1.27 8.04 -5.08
C SER A 126 0.77 7.09 -6.18
N CYS A 127 -0.46 6.64 -6.10
CA CYS A 127 -1.07 5.83 -7.17
C CYS A 127 -1.30 6.66 -8.44
N ARG A 128 -0.96 7.94 -8.44
CA ARG A 128 -0.90 8.80 -9.62
C ARG A 128 0.47 8.62 -10.30
N ASN A 129 0.46 8.16 -11.52
CA ASN A 129 1.52 8.43 -12.48
C ASN A 129 1.25 9.78 -13.12
#